data_d67c8fa307862d16b31e579ba43c0a3e
#
_entry.id   d67c8fa307862d16b31e579ba43c0a3e
#
_cell.length_a   1.000
_cell.length_b   1.000
_cell.length_c   1.000
_cell.angle_alpha   90.00
_cell.angle_beta   90.00
_cell.angle_gamma   90.00
#
_symmetry.space_group_name_H-M   'P 1'
#
loop_
_entity.id
_entity.type
_entity.pdbx_description
1 polymer ?
#
loop_
_entity_poly.entity_id
_entity_poly.type
_entity_poly.pdbx_seq_one_letter_code
_entity_poly.pdbx_strand_id
1 'polypeptide(L)'
;DEFVRKMRMTGLVSFRGAGRFIDINHVEDKKVFYILKTYSNYCKYTDEDSFFDYMSKIDPILFSKESKPISKTAAGEKLNYWITVYGWEKIKGELYNLEKKNASKDAVLKFMAAPARLEFLTALAIKTTLPNVSVIPNYSCDDEGLPTSTAGGNKADIECYENQNGVIVEVTMAEGRQQTMMEIWPIARHLQEFSHANNINSQCV
;
A
#
# COMPACT_ATOMS: atom_id res chain seq x y z
N ASP A 1 -5.23 15.12 -15.07
CA ASP A 1 -5.31 16.44 -14.49
C ASP A 1 -3.92 16.92 -14.08
N GLU A 2 -3.49 18.04 -14.67
CA GLU A 2 -2.13 18.60 -14.52
C GLU A 2 -1.81 18.99 -13.07
N PHE A 3 -2.79 19.51 -12.35
CA PHE A 3 -2.64 19.87 -10.94
C PHE A 3 -2.34 18.65 -10.07
N VAL A 4 -3.12 17.59 -10.24
CA VAL A 4 -2.92 16.32 -9.51
C VAL A 4 -1.54 15.73 -9.82
N ARG A 5 -1.14 15.75 -11.10
CA ARG A 5 0.17 15.29 -11.52
C ARG A 5 1.30 16.09 -10.86
N LYS A 6 1.20 17.41 -10.83
CA LYS A 6 2.20 18.29 -10.19
C LYS A 6 2.29 18.05 -8.68
N MET A 7 1.14 17.93 -8.00
CA MET A 7 1.12 17.61 -6.58
C MET A 7 1.80 16.25 -6.30
N ARG A 8 1.49 15.23 -7.08
CA ARG A 8 2.10 13.90 -6.92
C ARG A 8 3.62 13.92 -7.13
N MET A 9 4.11 14.73 -8.08
CA MET A 9 5.55 14.87 -8.35
C MET A 9 6.33 15.45 -7.16
N THR A 10 5.68 16.16 -6.23
CA THR A 10 6.36 16.65 -5.03
C THR A 10 6.76 15.53 -4.06
N GLY A 11 6.12 14.37 -4.14
CA GLY A 11 6.28 13.28 -3.19
C GLY A 11 5.72 13.57 -1.78
N LEU A 12 5.18 14.77 -1.54
CA LEU A 12 4.70 15.20 -0.22
C LEU A 12 3.24 14.84 0.05
N VAL A 13 2.52 14.47 -1.00
CA VAL A 13 1.11 14.09 -0.92
C VAL A 13 0.88 12.70 -1.48
N SER A 14 -0.02 11.98 -0.87
CA SER A 14 -0.52 10.68 -1.30
C SER A 14 -1.95 10.79 -1.80
N PHE A 15 -2.30 9.94 -2.77
CA PHE A 15 -3.63 9.84 -3.33
C PHE A 15 -4.28 8.54 -2.85
N ARG A 16 -5.30 8.68 -2.02
CA ARG A 16 -6.04 7.55 -1.43
C ARG A 16 -7.34 7.28 -2.18
N GLY A 17 -7.92 6.11 -1.95
CA GLY A 17 -9.20 5.72 -2.53
C GLY A 17 -9.19 5.73 -4.06
N ALA A 18 -8.17 5.13 -4.69
CA ALA A 18 -7.97 5.14 -6.13
C ALA A 18 -7.86 6.57 -6.72
N GLY A 19 -7.17 7.46 -6.01
CA GLY A 19 -6.91 8.83 -6.45
C GLY A 19 -8.02 9.84 -6.19
N ARG A 20 -9.05 9.45 -5.42
CA ARG A 20 -10.19 10.34 -5.12
C ARG A 20 -9.93 11.31 -3.98
N PHE A 21 -9.00 11.00 -3.10
CA PHE A 21 -8.69 11.79 -1.91
C PHE A 21 -7.21 12.11 -1.88
N ILE A 22 -6.88 13.31 -1.42
CA ILE A 22 -5.51 13.78 -1.23
C ILE A 22 -5.24 13.78 0.27
N ASP A 23 -4.09 13.24 0.67
CA ASP A 23 -3.62 13.24 2.04
C ASP A 23 -2.11 13.52 2.06
N ILE A 24 -1.52 13.75 3.23
CA ILE A 24 -0.08 13.88 3.40
C ILE A 24 0.57 12.51 3.19
N ASN A 25 1.71 12.48 2.53
CA ASN A 25 2.54 11.28 2.44
C ASN A 25 3.28 11.06 3.77
N HIS A 26 2.77 10.16 4.61
CA HIS A 26 3.33 9.90 5.94
C HIS A 26 4.72 9.25 5.91
N VAL A 27 5.14 8.67 4.79
CA VAL A 27 6.52 8.18 4.61
C VAL A 27 7.51 9.36 4.55
N GLU A 28 7.04 10.52 4.12
CA GLU A 28 7.83 11.75 4.00
C GLU A 28 7.53 12.77 5.12
N ASP A 29 6.94 12.35 6.23
CA ASP A 29 6.58 13.23 7.37
C ASP A 29 7.73 14.13 7.80
N LYS A 30 8.96 13.63 7.82
CA LYS A 30 10.15 14.42 8.19
C LYS A 30 10.33 15.63 7.27
N LYS A 31 10.15 15.46 5.95
CA LYS A 31 10.22 16.55 4.97
C LYS A 31 9.05 17.50 5.13
N VAL A 32 7.85 16.97 5.32
CA VAL A 32 6.64 17.79 5.53
C VAL A 32 6.80 18.68 6.76
N PHE A 33 7.20 18.11 7.90
CA PHE A 33 7.43 18.88 9.13
C PHE A 33 8.57 19.89 8.99
N TYR A 34 9.65 19.51 8.28
CA TYR A 34 10.74 20.43 8.00
C TYR A 34 10.27 21.63 7.18
N ILE A 35 9.51 21.41 6.10
CA ILE A 35 8.96 22.47 5.26
C ILE A 35 8.04 23.40 6.08
N LEU A 36 7.12 22.81 6.83
CA LEU A 36 6.18 23.58 7.65
C LEU A 36 6.89 24.43 8.70
N LYS A 37 7.96 23.90 9.31
CA LYS A 37 8.73 24.62 10.31
C LYS A 37 9.60 25.73 9.70
N THR A 38 10.25 25.46 8.57
CA THR A 38 11.29 26.34 8.00
C THR A 38 10.69 27.36 7.06
N TYR A 39 9.64 26.98 6.30
CA TYR A 39 9.11 27.75 5.18
C TYR A 39 7.65 28.20 5.35
N SER A 40 7.07 28.06 6.53
CA SER A 40 5.67 28.40 6.79
C SER A 40 5.29 29.85 6.46
N ASN A 41 6.26 30.76 6.46
CA ASN A 41 6.04 32.18 6.18
C ASN A 41 6.33 32.58 4.72
N TYR A 42 6.77 31.63 3.87
CA TYR A 42 7.08 31.90 2.46
C TYR A 42 5.89 31.70 1.52
N CYS A 43 4.72 32.11 1.96
CA CYS A 43 3.50 31.92 1.17
C CYS A 43 3.32 32.90 0.02
N LYS A 44 4.18 33.93 -0.10
CA LYS A 44 4.03 34.97 -1.15
C LYS A 44 5.39 35.36 -1.71
N TYR A 45 5.56 35.12 -2.99
CA TYR A 45 6.61 35.72 -3.80
C TYR A 45 6.06 37.01 -4.40
N THR A 46 6.87 38.06 -4.38
CA THR A 46 6.47 39.36 -4.92
C THR A 46 6.43 39.36 -6.44
N ASP A 47 7.25 38.50 -7.04
CA ASP A 47 7.41 38.39 -8.49
C ASP A 47 8.06 37.03 -8.86
N GLU A 48 8.20 36.78 -10.15
CA GLU A 48 8.78 35.55 -10.70
C GLU A 48 10.27 35.42 -10.40
N ASP A 49 11.01 36.50 -10.37
CA ASP A 49 12.45 36.52 -10.08
C ASP A 49 12.71 36.11 -8.63
N SER A 50 11.90 36.59 -7.70
CA SER A 50 11.93 36.17 -6.28
C SER A 50 11.65 34.68 -6.10
N PHE A 51 10.78 34.11 -6.92
CA PHE A 51 10.54 32.68 -6.96
C PHE A 51 11.74 31.89 -7.48
N PHE A 52 12.36 32.34 -8.59
CA PHE A 52 13.56 31.69 -9.14
C PHE A 52 14.77 31.82 -8.22
N ASP A 53 14.94 32.95 -7.57
CA ASP A 53 15.96 33.14 -6.54
C ASP A 53 15.80 32.19 -5.38
N TYR A 54 14.57 31.98 -4.93
CA TYR A 54 14.25 30.96 -3.93
C TYR A 54 14.58 29.56 -4.43
N MET A 55 14.15 29.21 -5.64
CA MET A 55 14.41 27.91 -6.26
C MET A 55 15.90 27.62 -6.43
N SER A 56 16.73 28.65 -6.68
CA SER A 56 18.18 28.50 -6.78
C SER A 56 18.88 28.19 -5.46
N LYS A 57 18.24 28.49 -4.33
CA LYS A 57 18.70 28.23 -2.97
C LYS A 57 18.05 27.02 -2.34
N ILE A 58 17.52 26.10 -3.15
CA ILE A 58 16.79 24.94 -2.67
C ILE A 58 17.62 24.14 -1.67
N ASP A 59 17.02 23.92 -0.51
CA ASP A 59 17.59 23.18 0.59
C ASP A 59 17.86 21.71 0.17
N PRO A 60 19.11 21.23 0.29
CA PRO A 60 19.49 19.87 -0.05
C PRO A 60 18.66 18.78 0.62
N ILE A 61 18.09 19.06 1.80
CA ILE A 61 17.20 18.13 2.51
C ILE A 61 15.96 17.78 1.69
N LEU A 62 15.44 18.72 0.89
CA LEU A 62 14.26 18.48 0.06
C LEU A 62 14.55 17.53 -1.12
N PHE A 63 15.81 17.38 -1.49
CA PHE A 63 16.28 16.48 -2.55
C PHE A 63 16.82 15.15 -2.04
N SER A 64 16.93 14.96 -0.72
CA SER A 64 17.35 13.68 -0.19
C SER A 64 16.32 12.61 -0.59
N LYS A 65 16.75 11.65 -1.41
CA LYS A 65 15.93 10.51 -1.79
C LYS A 65 15.92 9.51 -0.64
N GLU A 66 14.95 9.61 0.26
CA GLU A 66 14.63 8.52 1.18
C GLU A 66 13.71 7.47 0.51
N SER A 67 12.99 7.87 -0.52
CA SER A 67 12.13 6.95 -1.29
C SER A 67 12.80 6.46 -2.56
N LYS A 68 13.02 5.16 -2.67
CA LYS A 68 13.31 4.52 -3.95
C LYS A 68 12.10 4.62 -4.88
N PRO A 69 12.31 4.72 -6.22
CA PRO A 69 11.18 4.70 -7.14
C PRO A 69 10.35 3.44 -6.93
N ILE A 70 9.04 3.60 -6.95
CA ILE A 70 8.05 2.56 -6.71
C ILE A 70 8.24 1.46 -7.78
N SER A 71 8.81 0.33 -7.36
CA SER A 71 8.78 -0.91 -8.13
C SER A 71 7.48 -1.65 -7.83
N LYS A 72 7.12 -2.67 -8.64
CA LYS A 72 5.97 -3.56 -8.34
C LYS A 72 6.07 -4.27 -6.98
N THR A 73 7.25 -4.27 -6.35
CA THR A 73 7.53 -4.78 -5.01
C THR A 73 7.29 -3.74 -3.90
N ALA A 74 6.90 -2.52 -4.24
CA ALA A 74 6.74 -1.43 -3.27
C ALA A 74 5.71 -1.76 -2.18
N ALA A 75 4.63 -2.46 -2.51
CA ALA A 75 3.64 -2.88 -1.53
C ALA A 75 4.28 -3.74 -0.42
N GLY A 76 5.08 -4.75 -0.78
CA GLY A 76 5.77 -5.61 0.18
C GLY A 76 6.80 -4.87 1.05
N GLU A 77 7.57 -3.96 0.45
CA GLU A 77 8.54 -3.13 1.20
C GLU A 77 7.84 -2.21 2.21
N LYS A 78 6.70 -1.62 1.82
CA LYS A 78 5.93 -0.71 2.67
C LYS A 78 5.17 -1.42 3.80
N LEU A 79 4.92 -2.73 3.70
CA LEU A 79 4.30 -3.49 4.80
C LEU A 79 5.09 -3.34 6.11
N ASN A 80 6.43 -3.29 6.05
CA ASN A 80 7.25 -3.12 7.25
C ASN A 80 6.96 -1.79 7.98
N TYR A 81 6.65 -0.73 7.24
CA TYR A 81 6.20 0.52 7.84
C TYR A 81 4.80 0.35 8.45
N TRP A 82 3.85 -0.23 7.71
CA TRP A 82 2.47 -0.31 8.14
C TRP A 82 2.25 -1.24 9.33
N ILE A 83 3.06 -2.30 9.51
CA ILE A 83 3.00 -3.12 10.74
C ILE A 83 3.44 -2.34 11.99
N THR A 84 4.25 -1.28 11.85
CA THR A 84 4.59 -0.41 12.98
C THR A 84 3.47 0.57 13.32
N VAL A 85 2.67 0.96 12.33
CA VAL A 85 1.51 1.84 12.49
C VAL A 85 0.30 1.06 13.02
N TYR A 86 0.08 -0.14 12.46
CA TYR A 86 -1.01 -1.03 12.85
C TYR A 86 -0.46 -2.20 13.66
N GLY A 87 -0.46 -2.08 14.99
CA GLY A 87 -0.15 -3.21 15.86
C GLY A 87 -1.19 -4.34 15.72
N TRP A 88 -0.83 -5.56 16.17
CA TRP A 88 -1.66 -6.76 16.01
C TRP A 88 -3.11 -6.58 16.44
N GLU A 89 -3.37 -5.97 17.60
CA GLU A 89 -4.74 -5.79 18.12
C GLU A 89 -5.58 -4.88 17.20
N LYS A 90 -4.97 -3.88 16.58
CA LYS A 90 -5.68 -3.01 15.64
C LYS A 90 -5.99 -3.75 14.33
N ILE A 91 -5.03 -4.52 13.79
CA ILE A 91 -5.23 -5.36 12.61
C ILE A 91 -6.39 -6.32 12.84
N LYS A 92 -6.36 -7.04 13.96
CA LYS A 92 -7.41 -7.99 14.38
C LYS A 92 -8.79 -7.32 14.52
N GLY A 93 -8.82 -6.13 15.13
CA GLY A 93 -10.06 -5.35 15.29
C GLY A 93 -10.66 -4.93 13.95
N GLU A 94 -9.83 -4.52 13.00
CA GLU A 94 -10.27 -4.12 11.65
C GLU A 94 -10.70 -5.32 10.79
N LEU A 95 -10.05 -6.49 10.93
CA LEU A 95 -10.51 -7.74 10.30
C LEU A 95 -11.89 -8.16 10.86
N TYR A 96 -12.09 -8.04 12.17
CA TYR A 96 -13.39 -8.29 12.78
C TYR A 96 -14.48 -7.31 12.29
N ASN A 97 -14.12 -6.03 12.09
CA ASN A 97 -15.02 -5.05 11.50
C ASN A 97 -15.42 -5.44 10.07
N LEU A 98 -14.50 -5.97 9.28
CA LEU A 98 -14.78 -6.47 7.92
C LEU A 98 -15.72 -7.68 7.95
N GLU A 99 -15.49 -8.65 8.84
CA GLU A 99 -16.38 -9.80 9.04
C GLU A 99 -17.82 -9.36 9.35
N LYS A 100 -17.98 -8.35 10.18
CA LYS A 100 -19.28 -7.77 10.53
C LYS A 100 -19.83 -6.80 9.46
N LYS A 101 -19.15 -6.65 8.33
CA LYS A 101 -19.51 -5.71 7.25
C LYS A 101 -19.58 -4.24 7.71
N ASN A 102 -18.86 -3.91 8.78
CA ASN A 102 -18.78 -2.56 9.32
C ASN A 102 -17.76 -1.72 8.53
N ALA A 103 -18.09 -0.42 8.36
CA ALA A 103 -17.13 0.54 7.84
C ALA A 103 -16.00 0.78 8.85
N SER A 104 -14.77 0.95 8.35
CA SER A 104 -13.66 1.37 9.20
C SER A 104 -13.82 2.83 9.61
N LYS A 105 -13.48 3.12 10.87
CA LYS A 105 -13.37 4.48 11.41
C LYS A 105 -11.93 4.99 11.41
N ASP A 106 -10.97 4.15 11.02
CA ASP A 106 -9.58 4.54 10.91
C ASP A 106 -9.39 5.62 9.84
N ALA A 107 -8.49 6.58 10.10
CA ALA A 107 -8.27 7.73 9.23
C ALA A 107 -7.83 7.34 7.82
N VAL A 108 -7.11 6.21 7.67
CA VAL A 108 -6.57 5.70 6.40
C VAL A 108 -7.48 4.61 5.82
N LEU A 109 -7.82 3.59 6.61
CA LEU A 109 -8.54 2.41 6.14
C LEU A 109 -9.97 2.71 5.67
N LYS A 110 -10.59 3.79 6.17
CA LYS A 110 -11.94 4.23 5.75
C LYS A 110 -12.06 4.56 4.27
N PHE A 111 -10.94 4.88 3.61
CA PHE A 111 -10.90 5.22 2.18
C PHE A 111 -10.73 4.01 1.27
N MET A 112 -10.46 2.83 1.84
CA MET A 112 -10.27 1.60 1.08
C MET A 112 -11.59 0.87 0.88
N ALA A 113 -11.81 0.35 -0.32
CA ALA A 113 -12.89 -0.60 -0.57
C ALA A 113 -12.70 -1.86 0.31
N ALA A 114 -13.79 -2.47 0.76
CA ALA A 114 -13.72 -3.59 1.69
C ALA A 114 -12.86 -4.77 1.20
N PRO A 115 -12.92 -5.22 -0.06
CA PRO A 115 -12.04 -6.27 -0.58
C PRO A 115 -10.56 -5.89 -0.52
N ALA A 116 -10.19 -4.71 -1.00
CA ALA A 116 -8.80 -4.24 -0.99
C ALA A 116 -8.28 -4.05 0.45
N ARG A 117 -9.16 -3.63 1.37
CA ARG A 117 -8.84 -3.54 2.80
C ARG A 117 -8.61 -4.93 3.41
N LEU A 118 -9.36 -5.95 2.98
CA LEU A 118 -9.16 -7.33 3.40
C LEU A 118 -7.78 -7.85 2.98
N GLU A 119 -7.41 -7.70 1.70
CA GLU A 119 -6.09 -8.08 1.20
C GLU A 119 -4.96 -7.40 1.98
N PHE A 120 -5.08 -6.09 2.21
CA PHE A 120 -4.09 -5.32 2.96
C PHE A 120 -3.94 -5.80 4.41
N LEU A 121 -5.05 -5.93 5.14
CA LEU A 121 -5.03 -6.36 6.54
C LEU A 121 -4.54 -7.81 6.69
N THR A 122 -4.86 -8.68 5.73
CA THR A 122 -4.35 -10.06 5.71
C THR A 122 -2.82 -10.06 5.48
N ALA A 123 -2.32 -9.26 4.54
CA ALA A 123 -0.88 -9.14 4.33
C ALA A 123 -0.16 -8.62 5.59
N LEU A 124 -0.73 -7.61 6.28
CA LEU A 124 -0.20 -7.11 7.56
C LEU A 124 -0.25 -8.20 8.65
N ALA A 125 -1.34 -8.96 8.74
CA ALA A 125 -1.48 -10.04 9.72
C ALA A 125 -0.41 -11.13 9.52
N ILE A 126 -0.21 -11.58 8.28
CA ILE A 126 0.82 -12.55 7.94
C ILE A 126 2.20 -11.99 8.30
N LYS A 127 2.52 -10.77 7.88
CA LYS A 127 3.84 -10.18 8.12
C LYS A 127 4.11 -9.95 9.60
N THR A 128 3.07 -9.65 10.39
CA THR A 128 3.20 -9.47 11.85
C THR A 128 3.40 -10.78 12.57
N THR A 129 2.71 -11.85 12.16
CA THR A 129 2.77 -13.17 12.81
C THR A 129 3.94 -14.02 12.34
N LEU A 130 4.39 -13.81 11.10
CA LEU A 130 5.47 -14.56 10.45
C LEU A 130 6.55 -13.59 9.95
N PRO A 131 7.36 -12.99 10.83
CA PRO A 131 8.29 -11.90 10.47
C PRO A 131 9.38 -12.33 9.48
N ASN A 132 9.73 -13.60 9.45
CA ASN A 132 10.77 -14.16 8.54
C ASN A 132 10.24 -14.48 7.14
N VAL A 133 8.93 -14.51 6.95
CA VAL A 133 8.30 -14.75 5.66
C VAL A 133 8.36 -13.48 4.80
N SER A 134 8.79 -13.64 3.55
CA SER A 134 8.64 -12.58 2.54
C SER A 134 7.20 -12.55 2.07
N VAL A 135 6.51 -11.44 2.30
CA VAL A 135 5.10 -11.25 1.95
C VAL A 135 5.01 -10.22 0.83
N ILE A 136 4.45 -10.65 -0.30
CA ILE A 136 4.29 -9.82 -1.50
C ILE A 136 2.80 -9.75 -1.86
N PRO A 137 2.11 -8.70 -1.45
CA PRO A 137 0.74 -8.48 -1.90
C PRO A 137 0.71 -8.01 -3.35
N ASN A 138 -0.26 -8.49 -4.11
CA ASN A 138 -0.40 -8.20 -5.54
C ASN A 138 -1.46 -7.13 -5.87
N TYR A 139 -2.07 -6.51 -4.84
CA TYR A 139 -2.95 -5.38 -5.05
C TYR A 139 -2.21 -4.18 -5.67
N SER A 140 -2.91 -3.38 -6.45
CA SER A 140 -2.37 -2.10 -6.91
C SER A 140 -2.31 -1.13 -5.73
N CYS A 141 -1.20 -0.42 -5.57
CA CYS A 141 -1.01 0.47 -4.43
C CYS A 141 -0.68 1.91 -4.84
N ASP A 142 -0.87 2.82 -3.91
CA ASP A 142 -0.40 4.20 -3.99
C ASP A 142 1.09 4.32 -3.57
N ASP A 143 1.55 5.56 -3.48
CA ASP A 143 2.94 5.88 -3.14
C ASP A 143 3.34 5.47 -1.70
N GLU A 144 2.37 5.21 -0.84
CA GLU A 144 2.57 4.70 0.52
C GLU A 144 2.42 3.19 0.63
N GLY A 145 2.14 2.50 -0.46
CA GLY A 145 1.89 1.06 -0.48
C GLY A 145 0.49 0.67 0.00
N LEU A 146 -0.43 1.62 0.07
CA LEU A 146 -1.82 1.37 0.42
C LEU A 146 -2.62 0.95 -0.80
N PRO A 147 -3.48 -0.05 -0.72
CA PRO A 147 -4.22 -0.54 -1.87
C PRO A 147 -5.16 0.49 -2.46
N THR A 148 -5.08 0.64 -3.78
CA THR A 148 -5.99 1.43 -4.60
C THR A 148 -7.02 0.56 -5.32
N SER A 149 -6.69 -0.72 -5.55
CA SER A 149 -7.58 -1.75 -6.05
C SER A 149 -7.09 -3.12 -5.56
N THR A 150 -7.93 -4.13 -5.63
CA THR A 150 -7.57 -5.53 -5.37
C THR A 150 -6.53 -6.05 -6.35
N ALA A 151 -5.96 -7.22 -6.06
CA ALA A 151 -5.08 -7.94 -6.98
C ALA A 151 -5.78 -8.16 -8.33
N GLY A 152 -5.00 -8.17 -9.40
CA GLY A 152 -5.53 -8.43 -10.74
C GLY A 152 -5.86 -9.90 -10.93
N GLY A 153 -6.91 -10.23 -11.69
CA GLY A 153 -7.44 -11.58 -11.88
C GLY A 153 -6.48 -12.63 -12.48
N ASN A 154 -5.23 -12.29 -12.70
CA ASN A 154 -4.19 -13.19 -13.19
C ASN A 154 -3.09 -13.46 -12.15
N LYS A 155 -3.32 -13.10 -10.88
CA LYS A 155 -2.37 -13.29 -9.78
C LYS A 155 -3.12 -13.59 -8.51
N ALA A 156 -2.48 -14.41 -7.65
CA ALA A 156 -2.93 -14.57 -6.28
C ALA A 156 -2.96 -13.22 -5.53
N ASP A 157 -3.81 -13.11 -4.53
CA ASP A 157 -3.93 -11.87 -3.76
C ASP A 157 -2.63 -11.55 -3.00
N ILE A 158 -2.02 -12.58 -2.39
CA ILE A 158 -0.77 -12.43 -1.65
C ILE A 158 0.13 -13.65 -1.94
N GLU A 159 1.39 -13.39 -2.20
CA GLU A 159 2.42 -14.41 -2.34
C GLU A 159 3.34 -14.37 -1.12
N CYS A 160 3.60 -15.52 -0.53
CA CYS A 160 4.47 -15.68 0.63
C CYS A 160 5.60 -16.63 0.32
N TYR A 161 6.83 -16.28 0.71
CA TYR A 161 8.01 -17.08 0.45
C TYR A 161 8.81 -17.30 1.73
N GLU A 162 9.18 -18.54 1.97
CA GLU A 162 10.09 -18.93 3.04
C GLU A 162 11.05 -20.00 2.54
N ASN A 163 12.33 -19.66 2.43
CA ASN A 163 13.37 -20.53 1.85
C ASN A 163 13.01 -20.95 0.41
N GLN A 164 12.78 -22.27 0.18
CA GLN A 164 12.40 -22.85 -1.11
C GLN A 164 10.90 -23.19 -1.17
N ASN A 165 10.12 -22.73 -0.21
CA ASN A 165 8.69 -22.95 -0.19
C ASN A 165 7.95 -21.67 -0.51
N GLY A 166 6.85 -21.79 -1.25
CA GLY A 166 5.96 -20.70 -1.56
C GLY A 166 4.52 -21.03 -1.18
N VAL A 167 3.83 -20.05 -0.67
CA VAL A 167 2.41 -20.14 -0.34
C VAL A 167 1.70 -18.97 -1.02
N ILE A 168 0.64 -19.26 -1.76
CA ILE A 168 -0.29 -18.22 -2.18
C ILE A 168 -1.44 -18.15 -1.18
N VAL A 169 -1.90 -16.94 -0.93
CA VAL A 169 -3.05 -16.66 -0.06
C VAL A 169 -4.09 -15.93 -0.88
N GLU A 170 -5.26 -16.51 -0.97
CA GLU A 170 -6.42 -15.94 -1.64
C GLU A 170 -7.42 -15.52 -0.56
N VAL A 171 -7.88 -14.29 -0.63
CA VAL A 171 -8.81 -13.76 0.36
C VAL A 171 -10.10 -13.29 -0.31
N THR A 172 -11.22 -13.68 0.27
CA THR A 172 -12.51 -13.34 -0.29
C THR A 172 -13.50 -12.89 0.77
N MET A 173 -14.40 -12.01 0.37
CA MET A 173 -15.58 -11.64 1.15
C MET A 173 -16.83 -12.43 0.71
N ALA A 174 -16.71 -13.32 -0.27
CA ALA A 174 -17.79 -14.19 -0.69
C ALA A 174 -18.02 -15.29 0.35
N GLU A 175 -19.26 -15.73 0.49
CA GLU A 175 -19.66 -16.73 1.48
C GLU A 175 -20.40 -17.90 0.82
N GLY A 176 -20.21 -19.11 1.38
CA GLY A 176 -20.98 -20.29 1.04
C GLY A 176 -20.76 -20.80 -0.38
N ARG A 177 -21.82 -21.28 -1.04
CA ARG A 177 -21.76 -21.90 -2.38
C ARG A 177 -21.22 -20.96 -3.46
N GLN A 178 -21.42 -19.68 -3.32
CA GLN A 178 -20.93 -18.68 -4.29
C GLN A 178 -19.41 -18.64 -4.28
N GLN A 179 -18.79 -18.68 -3.12
CA GLN A 179 -17.33 -18.77 -2.96
C GLN A 179 -16.79 -20.01 -3.67
N THR A 180 -17.35 -21.19 -3.37
CA THR A 180 -16.89 -22.45 -3.95
C THR A 180 -17.00 -22.47 -5.49
N MET A 181 -18.09 -21.97 -6.04
CA MET A 181 -18.33 -22.04 -7.50
C MET A 181 -17.51 -21.03 -8.30
N MET A 182 -17.24 -19.84 -7.74
CA MET A 182 -16.59 -18.75 -8.48
C MET A 182 -15.07 -18.71 -8.32
N GLU A 183 -14.53 -19.29 -7.25
CA GLU A 183 -13.12 -19.10 -6.87
C GLU A 183 -12.24 -20.34 -7.05
N ILE A 184 -12.78 -21.56 -7.03
CA ILE A 184 -11.95 -22.78 -7.14
C ILE A 184 -11.07 -22.79 -8.41
N TRP A 185 -11.61 -22.43 -9.58
CA TRP A 185 -10.86 -22.46 -10.82
C TRP A 185 -9.79 -21.36 -10.91
N PRO A 186 -10.10 -20.08 -10.56
CA PRO A 186 -9.06 -19.06 -10.45
C PRO A 186 -7.93 -19.45 -9.48
N ILE A 187 -8.26 -19.92 -8.29
CA ILE A 187 -7.28 -20.36 -7.28
C ILE A 187 -6.39 -21.49 -7.81
N ALA A 188 -6.97 -22.53 -8.41
CA ALA A 188 -6.20 -23.65 -8.97
C ALA A 188 -5.24 -23.17 -10.08
N ARG A 189 -5.67 -22.24 -10.93
CA ARG A 189 -4.84 -21.63 -11.96
C ARG A 189 -3.71 -20.82 -11.35
N HIS A 190 -3.98 -19.94 -10.39
CA HIS A 190 -2.97 -19.13 -9.71
C HIS A 190 -1.90 -20.00 -9.04
N LEU A 191 -2.33 -21.09 -8.37
CA LEU A 191 -1.40 -22.03 -7.76
C LEU A 191 -0.51 -22.73 -8.78
N GLN A 192 -1.06 -23.13 -9.91
CA GLN A 192 -0.31 -23.75 -11.01
C GLN A 192 0.70 -22.76 -11.61
N GLU A 193 0.27 -21.55 -11.95
CA GLU A 193 1.11 -20.50 -12.51
C GLU A 193 2.24 -20.12 -11.54
N PHE A 194 1.93 -19.97 -10.24
CA PHE A 194 2.88 -19.68 -9.19
C PHE A 194 3.94 -20.79 -9.05
N SER A 195 3.52 -22.04 -9.02
CA SER A 195 4.40 -23.20 -8.92
C SER A 195 5.35 -23.30 -10.11
N HIS A 196 4.83 -23.12 -11.33
CA HIS A 196 5.65 -23.15 -12.55
C HIS A 196 6.64 -21.99 -12.64
N ALA A 197 6.20 -20.77 -12.29
CA ALA A 197 7.03 -19.58 -12.39
C ALA A 197 8.23 -19.59 -11.43
N ASN A 198 8.07 -20.20 -10.26
CA ASN A 198 9.07 -20.15 -9.19
C ASN A 198 9.86 -21.45 -9.01
N ASN A 199 9.43 -22.56 -9.66
CA ASN A 199 10.01 -23.89 -9.51
C ASN A 199 10.20 -24.32 -8.04
N ILE A 200 9.18 -24.07 -7.22
CA ILE A 200 9.17 -24.31 -5.78
C ILE A 200 7.97 -25.17 -5.38
N ASN A 201 8.06 -25.79 -4.21
CA ASN A 201 6.89 -26.41 -3.60
C ASN A 201 5.90 -25.33 -3.19
N SER A 202 4.69 -25.40 -3.69
CA SER A 202 3.67 -24.37 -3.48
C SER A 202 2.40 -24.92 -2.88
N GLN A 203 1.77 -24.14 -2.04
CA GLN A 203 0.48 -24.39 -1.41
C GLN A 203 -0.42 -23.17 -1.55
N CYS A 204 -1.73 -23.38 -1.44
CA CYS A 204 -2.71 -22.32 -1.38
C CYS A 204 -3.44 -22.39 -0.03
N VAL A 205 -3.68 -21.22 0.57
CA VAL A 205 -4.44 -21.02 1.80
C VAL A 205 -5.52 -19.97 1.56
#